data_c0705aaba3f4443b9d42746372b214fc
#
_entry.id   c0705aaba3f4443b9d42746372b214fc
#
_cell.length_a   1.000
_cell.length_b   1.000
_cell.length_c   1.000
_cell.angle_alpha   90.00
_cell.angle_beta   90.00
_cell.angle_gamma   90.00
#
_symmetry.space_group_name_H-M   'P 1'
#
loop_
_entity.id
_entity.type
_entity.pdbx_description
1 polymer ?
#
loop_
_entity_poly.entity_id
_entity_poly.type
_entity_poly.pdbx_seq_one_letter_code
_entity_poly.pdbx_strand_id
1 'polypeptide(L)'
;MSKELTAVSLFTGAGGMDVGFERAGIKVVFANELMKEAAQTYNANHPAGVMVNDDVNNVMDQFSQFEGVDLVFGGPPCQGFSVAGKMDPDDDRSKLIFTFLDVVERVKPRAFVMENVKALGILEKWEPVRRKYLERAAALGYNCTPFILNATEFNVSQKRERVFFIGIRGNGDPFFEYNMSNLLEDQKKKAPIVRDLLASLGKAGTDMNPNTCTAKITFATHPIMRKSPYAGMYFNGQGRPINIDDYANTLPASMGGNKTPFVDEEYLYGDASEDWVVAYHKGLMDGTIVPEFEEAPSRLRRLTIKEAVRIQTFPDDYVFCGNKGRIDQCFLPFCQTSVTLAHIRIHDHLHKIVFAL
;
A
#
# COMPACT_ATOMS: atom_id res chain seq x y z
N MET A 1 -25.51 -15.08 -18.49
CA MET A 1 -24.25 -14.28 -18.31
C MET A 1 -24.38 -13.61 -16.97
N SER A 2 -23.40 -13.79 -16.08
CA SER A 2 -23.34 -13.05 -14.80
C SER A 2 -23.23 -11.54 -15.12
N LYS A 3 -23.97 -10.71 -14.40
CA LYS A 3 -23.89 -9.26 -14.50
C LYS A 3 -22.44 -8.83 -14.18
N GLU A 4 -21.83 -7.99 -15.04
CA GLU A 4 -20.52 -7.38 -14.77
C GLU A 4 -20.64 -6.49 -13.54
N LEU A 5 -19.78 -6.71 -12.52
CA LEU A 5 -19.74 -5.87 -11.33
C LEU A 5 -19.01 -4.57 -11.63
N THR A 6 -19.56 -3.45 -11.14
CA THR A 6 -19.03 -2.11 -11.37
C THR A 6 -18.60 -1.42 -10.08
N ALA A 7 -17.58 -0.56 -10.17
CA ALA A 7 -17.06 0.15 -9.02
C ALA A 7 -16.70 1.61 -9.28
N VAL A 8 -16.78 2.41 -8.22
CA VAL A 8 -16.20 3.76 -8.10
C VAL A 8 -14.97 3.67 -7.21
N SER A 9 -13.84 4.21 -7.69
CA SER A 9 -12.56 4.26 -6.99
C SER A 9 -12.24 5.68 -6.56
N LEU A 10 -11.91 5.87 -5.28
CA LEU A 10 -11.62 7.17 -4.67
C LEU A 10 -10.20 7.20 -4.10
N PHE A 11 -9.52 8.35 -4.24
CA PHE A 11 -8.15 8.49 -3.76
C PHE A 11 -7.25 7.40 -4.34
N THR A 12 -7.40 7.14 -5.65
CA THR A 12 -6.88 5.96 -6.34
C THR A 12 -5.36 5.85 -6.30
N GLY A 13 -4.69 6.99 -6.14
CA GLY A 13 -3.26 7.05 -6.34
C GLY A 13 -2.87 6.61 -7.75
N ALA A 14 -1.87 5.76 -7.84
CA ALA A 14 -1.43 5.14 -9.08
C ALA A 14 -2.28 3.90 -9.47
N GLY A 15 -3.46 3.71 -8.91
CA GLY A 15 -4.37 2.62 -9.29
C GLY A 15 -4.05 1.25 -8.69
N GLY A 16 -3.29 1.20 -7.63
CA GLY A 16 -2.88 -0.10 -7.11
C GLY A 16 -4.04 -0.92 -6.51
N MET A 17 -5.03 -0.34 -5.81
CA MET A 17 -6.23 -1.03 -5.34
C MET A 17 -7.10 -1.44 -6.53
N ASP A 18 -7.14 -0.60 -7.55
CA ASP A 18 -7.86 -0.82 -8.80
C ASP A 18 -7.34 -2.06 -9.55
N VAL A 19 -6.01 -2.21 -9.69
CA VAL A 19 -5.38 -3.43 -10.24
C VAL A 19 -5.93 -4.68 -9.56
N GLY A 20 -6.15 -4.61 -8.26
CA GLY A 20 -6.66 -5.73 -7.51
C GLY A 20 -8.10 -6.07 -7.80
N PHE A 21 -8.96 -5.08 -7.75
CA PHE A 21 -10.38 -5.26 -8.03
C PHE A 21 -10.64 -5.62 -9.49
N GLU A 22 -9.87 -5.04 -10.45
CA GLU A 22 -9.95 -5.40 -11.86
C GLU A 22 -9.51 -6.86 -12.11
N ARG A 23 -8.43 -7.33 -11.47
CA ARG A 23 -8.04 -8.75 -11.49
C ARG A 23 -9.11 -9.66 -10.92
N ALA A 24 -9.91 -9.15 -9.99
CA ALA A 24 -11.07 -9.84 -9.45
C ALA A 24 -12.32 -9.71 -10.35
N GLY A 25 -12.22 -9.14 -11.57
CA GLY A 25 -13.30 -9.02 -12.53
C GLY A 25 -14.29 -7.90 -12.24
N ILE A 26 -13.89 -6.91 -11.41
CA ILE A 26 -14.71 -5.73 -11.13
C ILE A 26 -14.27 -4.61 -12.06
N LYS A 27 -15.21 -4.01 -12.78
CA LYS A 27 -14.95 -2.90 -13.70
C LYS A 27 -15.04 -1.57 -12.97
N VAL A 28 -13.92 -0.84 -12.93
CA VAL A 28 -13.92 0.54 -12.45
C VAL A 28 -14.57 1.44 -13.53
N VAL A 29 -15.63 2.15 -13.16
CA VAL A 29 -16.38 3.05 -14.06
C VAL A 29 -16.12 4.52 -13.79
N PHE A 30 -15.53 4.85 -12.63
CA PHE A 30 -15.08 6.18 -12.23
C PHE A 30 -13.93 6.05 -11.25
N ALA A 31 -12.90 6.86 -11.44
CA ALA A 31 -11.73 6.94 -10.59
C ALA A 31 -11.40 8.40 -10.29
N ASN A 32 -11.03 8.74 -9.05
CA ASN A 32 -10.68 10.10 -8.66
C ASN A 32 -9.34 10.16 -7.92
N GLU A 33 -8.48 11.08 -8.35
CA GLU A 33 -7.19 11.35 -7.75
C GLU A 33 -6.81 12.83 -7.87
N LEU A 34 -6.33 13.41 -6.78
CA LEU A 34 -5.91 14.82 -6.71
C LEU A 34 -4.55 15.05 -7.40
N MET A 35 -3.60 14.13 -7.22
CA MET A 35 -2.24 14.31 -7.72
C MET A 35 -2.12 13.96 -9.20
N LYS A 36 -1.69 14.97 -9.98
CA LYS A 36 -1.57 14.87 -11.43
C LYS A 36 -0.70 13.70 -11.91
N GLU A 37 0.45 13.51 -11.30
CA GLU A 37 1.38 12.44 -11.71
C GLU A 37 0.82 11.05 -11.42
N ALA A 38 0.06 10.90 -10.34
CA ALA A 38 -0.63 9.67 -9.99
C ALA A 38 -1.77 9.40 -10.99
N ALA A 39 -2.57 10.41 -11.30
CA ALA A 39 -3.62 10.30 -12.31
C ALA A 39 -3.06 9.99 -13.71
N GLN A 40 -1.88 10.52 -14.06
CA GLN A 40 -1.17 10.17 -15.30
C GLN A 40 -0.74 8.70 -15.32
N THR A 41 -0.20 8.22 -14.20
CA THR A 41 0.16 6.79 -14.04
C THR A 41 -1.07 5.91 -14.15
N TYR A 42 -2.17 6.29 -13.52
CA TYR A 42 -3.45 5.59 -13.64
C TYR A 42 -3.88 5.47 -15.10
N ASN A 43 -3.95 6.60 -15.82
CA ASN A 43 -4.37 6.65 -17.22
C ASN A 43 -3.47 5.85 -18.18
N ALA A 44 -2.21 5.61 -17.82
CA ALA A 44 -1.29 4.80 -18.62
C ALA A 44 -1.55 3.28 -18.50
N ASN A 45 -2.31 2.84 -17.46
CA ASN A 45 -2.47 1.42 -17.13
C ASN A 45 -3.92 0.94 -17.06
N HIS A 46 -4.88 1.85 -17.00
CA HIS A 46 -6.31 1.55 -16.86
C HIS A 46 -7.12 2.09 -18.03
N PRO A 47 -8.39 1.67 -18.21
CA PRO A 47 -9.22 2.13 -19.30
C PRO A 47 -9.33 3.66 -19.38
N ALA A 48 -9.26 4.19 -20.60
CA ALA A 48 -9.32 5.62 -20.83
C ALA A 48 -10.70 6.20 -20.42
N GLY A 49 -10.67 7.43 -19.89
CA GLY A 49 -11.89 8.22 -19.62
C GLY A 49 -12.56 7.97 -18.28
N VAL A 50 -12.02 7.10 -17.43
CA VAL A 50 -12.58 6.86 -16.09
C VAL A 50 -11.94 7.74 -15.00
N MET A 51 -10.72 8.22 -15.22
CA MET A 51 -9.96 9.03 -14.25
C MET A 51 -10.36 10.51 -14.31
N VAL A 52 -10.75 11.06 -13.19
CA VAL A 52 -10.96 12.49 -12.93
C VAL A 52 -9.89 13.01 -11.99
N ASN A 53 -9.00 13.86 -12.51
CA ASN A 53 -7.91 14.45 -11.74
C ASN A 53 -8.36 15.79 -11.13
N ASP A 54 -8.95 15.73 -9.96
CA ASP A 54 -9.44 16.90 -9.21
C ASP A 54 -9.60 16.55 -7.71
N ASP A 55 -9.83 17.55 -6.87
CA ASP A 55 -10.28 17.32 -5.50
C ASP A 55 -11.65 16.61 -5.50
N VAL A 56 -11.79 15.58 -4.68
CA VAL A 56 -13.04 14.82 -4.56
C VAL A 56 -14.23 15.71 -4.19
N ASN A 57 -14.01 16.78 -3.44
CA ASN A 57 -15.05 17.73 -3.07
C ASN A 57 -15.58 18.54 -4.27
N ASN A 58 -14.73 18.82 -5.27
CA ASN A 58 -15.11 19.55 -6.47
C ASN A 58 -15.95 18.72 -7.44
N VAL A 59 -15.85 17.40 -7.35
CA VAL A 59 -16.53 16.46 -8.24
C VAL A 59 -17.72 15.76 -7.58
N MET A 60 -18.09 16.21 -6.39
CA MET A 60 -19.10 15.56 -5.55
C MET A 60 -20.46 15.38 -6.28
N ASP A 61 -20.86 16.32 -7.12
CA ASP A 61 -22.14 16.25 -7.87
C ASP A 61 -22.12 15.19 -8.98
N GLN A 62 -20.94 14.80 -9.47
CA GLN A 62 -20.79 13.77 -10.50
C GLN A 62 -21.14 12.38 -9.97
N PHE A 63 -21.04 12.13 -8.67
CA PHE A 63 -21.27 10.80 -8.09
C PHE A 63 -22.73 10.33 -8.20
N SER A 64 -23.69 11.24 -8.35
CA SER A 64 -25.11 10.88 -8.50
C SER A 64 -25.39 10.05 -9.76
N GLN A 65 -24.58 10.18 -10.82
CA GLN A 65 -24.71 9.38 -12.04
C GLN A 65 -24.28 7.92 -11.88
N PHE A 66 -23.58 7.60 -10.78
CA PHE A 66 -23.12 6.25 -10.45
C PHE A 66 -23.97 5.58 -9.35
N GLU A 67 -25.19 6.10 -9.08
CA GLU A 67 -26.08 5.49 -8.09
C GLU A 67 -26.35 4.01 -8.43
N GLY A 68 -26.14 3.15 -7.45
CA GLY A 68 -26.39 1.71 -7.55
C GLY A 68 -25.26 0.90 -8.20
N VAL A 69 -24.03 1.43 -8.34
CA VAL A 69 -22.86 0.60 -8.62
C VAL A 69 -22.67 -0.43 -7.51
N ASP A 70 -21.99 -1.53 -7.82
CA ASP A 70 -21.87 -2.62 -6.86
C ASP A 70 -20.89 -2.29 -5.73
N LEU A 71 -19.82 -1.49 -5.99
CA LEU A 71 -18.76 -1.22 -5.03
C LEU A 71 -18.30 0.24 -5.08
N VAL A 72 -18.02 0.83 -3.89
CA VAL A 72 -17.17 2.02 -3.73
C VAL A 72 -15.96 1.62 -2.91
N PHE A 73 -14.76 1.93 -3.39
CA PHE A 73 -13.55 1.64 -2.64
C PHE A 73 -12.55 2.79 -2.70
N GLY A 74 -11.60 2.80 -1.74
CA GLY A 74 -10.55 3.82 -1.74
C GLY A 74 -9.75 3.90 -0.46
N GLY A 75 -8.65 4.66 -0.52
CA GLY A 75 -7.75 4.90 0.60
C GLY A 75 -7.56 6.39 0.89
N PRO A 76 -8.49 7.05 1.59
CA PRO A 76 -8.34 8.46 1.92
C PRO A 76 -7.04 8.71 2.70
N PRO A 77 -6.38 9.88 2.51
CA PRO A 77 -5.11 10.21 3.15
C PRO A 77 -5.14 10.03 4.67
N CYS A 78 -4.09 9.39 5.21
CA CYS A 78 -3.97 9.03 6.61
C CYS A 78 -3.09 9.99 7.44
N GLN A 79 -2.72 11.17 6.90
CA GLN A 79 -1.68 12.01 7.53
C GLN A 79 -2.04 12.49 8.95
N GLY A 80 -3.32 12.62 9.28
CA GLY A 80 -3.79 12.87 10.65
C GLY A 80 -3.69 11.65 11.57
N PHE A 81 -3.76 10.43 11.04
CA PHE A 81 -3.86 9.18 11.83
C PHE A 81 -2.52 8.42 11.94
N SER A 82 -1.55 8.75 11.10
CA SER A 82 -0.28 8.00 11.03
C SER A 82 0.62 8.29 12.24
N VAL A 83 1.26 7.25 12.78
CA VAL A 83 2.30 7.36 13.83
C VAL A 83 3.49 8.22 13.37
N ALA A 84 3.75 8.29 12.05
CA ALA A 84 4.77 9.17 11.47
C ALA A 84 4.26 10.62 11.24
N GLY A 85 2.96 10.89 11.42
CA GLY A 85 2.34 12.20 11.33
C GLY A 85 2.14 12.87 12.69
N LYS A 86 1.47 14.03 12.71
CA LYS A 86 1.19 14.79 13.95
C LYS A 86 0.14 14.12 14.85
N MET A 87 -0.56 13.09 14.35
CA MET A 87 -1.67 12.42 15.04
C MET A 87 -2.74 13.42 15.54
N ASP A 88 -3.12 14.39 14.72
CA ASP A 88 -4.06 15.46 15.03
C ASP A 88 -5.47 15.08 14.54
N PRO A 89 -6.46 14.92 15.46
CA PRO A 89 -7.85 14.63 15.09
C PRO A 89 -8.54 15.76 14.31
N ASP A 90 -8.09 17.00 14.49
CA ASP A 90 -8.67 18.20 13.87
C ASP A 90 -8.01 18.54 12.52
N ASP A 91 -7.03 17.75 12.05
CA ASP A 91 -6.43 17.89 10.72
C ASP A 91 -7.52 17.69 9.65
N ASP A 92 -7.65 18.65 8.72
CA ASP A 92 -8.63 18.61 7.63
C ASP A 92 -8.57 17.32 6.82
N ARG A 93 -7.37 16.72 6.70
CA ARG A 93 -7.16 15.44 6.03
C ARG A 93 -7.80 14.25 6.76
N SER A 94 -8.05 14.38 8.07
CA SER A 94 -8.81 13.41 8.85
C SER A 94 -10.29 13.42 8.48
N LYS A 95 -10.79 14.53 7.90
CA LYS A 95 -12.18 14.65 7.44
C LYS A 95 -12.43 13.83 6.16
N LEU A 96 -11.41 13.52 5.37
CA LEU A 96 -11.57 12.80 4.09
C LEU A 96 -12.11 11.38 4.25
N ILE A 97 -11.97 10.75 5.42
CA ILE A 97 -12.65 9.48 5.70
C ILE A 97 -14.18 9.65 5.73
N PHE A 98 -14.68 10.81 6.18
CA PHE A 98 -16.10 11.13 6.16
C PHE A 98 -16.56 11.56 4.77
N THR A 99 -15.70 12.29 4.00
CA THR A 99 -15.98 12.58 2.58
C THR A 99 -16.14 11.28 1.76
N PHE A 100 -15.38 10.22 2.11
CA PHE A 100 -15.61 8.89 1.53
C PHE A 100 -17.05 8.40 1.77
N LEU A 101 -17.58 8.54 3.00
CA LEU A 101 -18.96 8.19 3.31
C LEU A 101 -19.98 9.14 2.65
N ASP A 102 -19.64 10.41 2.38
CA ASP A 102 -20.50 11.33 1.60
C ASP A 102 -20.69 10.81 0.17
N VAL A 103 -19.63 10.25 -0.43
CA VAL A 103 -19.72 9.59 -1.73
C VAL A 103 -20.55 8.30 -1.65
N VAL A 104 -20.33 7.47 -0.62
CA VAL A 104 -21.13 6.25 -0.38
C VAL A 104 -22.63 6.59 -0.24
N GLU A 105 -22.97 7.68 0.43
CA GLU A 105 -24.35 8.16 0.57
C GLU A 105 -25.00 8.53 -0.78
N ARG A 106 -24.23 9.20 -1.67
CA ARG A 106 -24.70 9.59 -3.01
C ARG A 106 -24.81 8.42 -3.98
N VAL A 107 -23.77 7.58 -3.99
CA VAL A 107 -23.66 6.45 -4.91
C VAL A 107 -24.54 5.28 -4.49
N LYS A 108 -24.78 5.13 -3.20
CA LYS A 108 -25.56 4.03 -2.61
C LYS A 108 -25.14 2.65 -3.13
N PRO A 109 -23.82 2.29 -3.07
CA PRO A 109 -23.35 1.01 -3.57
C PRO A 109 -23.90 -0.16 -2.76
N ARG A 110 -23.77 -1.39 -3.29
CA ARG A 110 -24.09 -2.61 -2.52
C ARG A 110 -23.08 -2.87 -1.41
N ALA A 111 -21.81 -2.53 -1.67
CA ALA A 111 -20.74 -2.63 -0.69
C ALA A 111 -19.77 -1.46 -0.80
N PHE A 112 -19.02 -1.19 0.26
CA PHE A 112 -17.88 -0.28 0.21
C PHE A 112 -16.66 -0.87 0.95
N VAL A 113 -15.46 -0.45 0.53
CA VAL A 113 -14.19 -0.81 1.17
C VAL A 113 -13.34 0.43 1.32
N MET A 114 -13.11 0.86 2.56
CA MET A 114 -12.20 1.97 2.88
C MET A 114 -10.96 1.45 3.59
N GLU A 115 -9.80 1.68 3.01
CA GLU A 115 -8.52 1.35 3.64
C GLU A 115 -7.94 2.54 4.40
N ASN A 116 -7.25 2.23 5.51
CA ASN A 116 -6.45 3.24 6.20
C ASN A 116 -5.31 2.58 7.02
N VAL A 117 -4.52 3.39 7.73
CA VAL A 117 -3.45 2.88 8.61
C VAL A 117 -4.02 2.08 9.77
N LYS A 118 -3.30 1.02 10.20
CA LYS A 118 -3.67 0.20 11.36
C LYS A 118 -4.01 1.01 12.59
N ALA A 119 -3.31 2.15 12.82
CA ALA A 119 -3.51 3.03 13.96
C ALA A 119 -4.98 3.49 14.11
N LEU A 120 -5.66 3.84 13.01
CA LEU A 120 -7.07 4.20 13.02
C LEU A 120 -7.95 3.04 13.51
N GLY A 121 -7.56 1.80 13.19
CA GLY A 121 -8.30 0.60 13.55
C GLY A 121 -8.17 0.19 15.02
N ILE A 122 -7.01 0.44 15.67
CA ILE A 122 -6.71 -0.16 16.97
C ILE A 122 -6.37 0.81 18.10
N LEU A 123 -5.85 2.02 17.81
CA LEU A 123 -5.43 2.92 18.89
C LEU A 123 -6.67 3.53 19.58
N GLU A 124 -6.62 3.57 20.92
CA GLU A 124 -7.66 4.15 21.76
C GLU A 124 -7.88 5.63 21.44
N LYS A 125 -6.82 6.37 21.18
CA LYS A 125 -6.89 7.77 20.74
C LYS A 125 -7.86 8.00 19.58
N TRP A 126 -7.98 7.04 18.66
CA TRP A 126 -8.83 7.13 17.46
C TRP A 126 -10.19 6.44 17.63
N GLU A 127 -10.48 5.88 18.79
CA GLU A 127 -11.77 5.24 19.07
C GLU A 127 -12.96 6.17 18.80
N PRO A 128 -12.98 7.45 19.25
CA PRO A 128 -14.12 8.34 18.98
C PRO A 128 -14.34 8.59 17.47
N VAL A 129 -13.27 8.71 16.69
CA VAL A 129 -13.35 8.89 15.24
C VAL A 129 -13.88 7.62 14.58
N ARG A 130 -13.34 6.46 14.97
CA ARG A 130 -13.75 5.15 14.48
C ARG A 130 -15.21 4.88 14.77
N ARG A 131 -15.66 5.14 16.00
CA ARG A 131 -17.06 4.99 16.42
C ARG A 131 -17.98 5.88 15.59
N LYS A 132 -17.67 7.17 15.44
CA LYS A 132 -18.46 8.11 14.62
C LYS A 132 -18.55 7.63 13.15
N TYR A 133 -17.45 7.07 12.61
CA TYR A 133 -17.45 6.51 11.26
C TYR A 133 -18.41 5.32 11.13
N LEU A 134 -18.36 4.38 12.08
CA LEU A 134 -19.23 3.19 12.09
C LEU A 134 -20.72 3.57 12.32
N GLU A 135 -21.00 4.50 13.24
CA GLU A 135 -22.35 5.03 13.48
C GLU A 135 -22.93 5.66 12.20
N ARG A 136 -22.12 6.44 11.47
CA ARG A 136 -22.56 7.03 10.22
C ARG A 136 -22.79 5.98 9.13
N ALA A 137 -21.90 5.00 8.97
CA ALA A 137 -22.11 3.90 8.06
C ALA A 137 -23.40 3.14 8.35
N ALA A 138 -23.69 2.86 9.64
CA ALA A 138 -24.93 2.23 10.07
C ALA A 138 -26.16 3.10 9.75
N ALA A 139 -26.10 4.43 9.97
CA ALA A 139 -27.17 5.36 9.61
C ALA A 139 -27.46 5.40 8.10
N LEU A 140 -26.46 5.11 7.26
CA LEU A 140 -26.60 4.97 5.81
C LEU A 140 -27.12 3.57 5.37
N GLY A 141 -27.38 2.67 6.33
CA GLY A 141 -27.91 1.33 6.07
C GLY A 141 -26.84 0.28 5.74
N TYR A 142 -25.62 0.46 6.23
CA TYR A 142 -24.54 -0.51 6.03
C TYR A 142 -24.14 -1.20 7.34
N ASN A 143 -24.02 -2.51 7.30
CA ASN A 143 -23.22 -3.25 8.27
C ASN A 143 -21.76 -3.02 7.96
N CYS A 144 -21.02 -2.37 8.85
CA CYS A 144 -19.64 -2.02 8.66
C CYS A 144 -18.78 -2.50 9.81
N THR A 145 -17.71 -3.25 9.50
CA THR A 145 -16.73 -3.76 10.47
C THR A 145 -15.32 -3.44 10.03
N PRO A 146 -14.41 -3.02 10.95
CA PRO A 146 -13.00 -2.85 10.66
C PRO A 146 -12.23 -4.18 10.78
N PHE A 147 -11.47 -4.55 9.75
CA PHE A 147 -10.58 -5.71 9.72
C PHE A 147 -9.13 -5.26 9.64
N ILE A 148 -8.26 -5.80 10.49
CA ILE A 148 -6.81 -5.56 10.40
C ILE A 148 -6.21 -6.69 9.58
N LEU A 149 -5.64 -6.35 8.43
CA LEU A 149 -5.01 -7.31 7.53
C LEU A 149 -3.51 -7.08 7.43
N ASN A 150 -2.73 -8.16 7.44
CA ASN A 150 -1.30 -8.14 7.20
C ASN A 150 -1.01 -8.66 5.79
N ALA A 151 -0.40 -7.83 4.97
CA ALA A 151 -0.09 -8.14 3.57
C ALA A 151 0.68 -9.46 3.38
N THR A 152 1.55 -9.83 4.31
CA THR A 152 2.33 -11.08 4.25
C THR A 152 1.48 -12.34 4.31
N GLU A 153 0.27 -12.25 4.82
CA GLU A 153 -0.70 -13.35 4.85
C GLU A 153 -1.48 -13.47 3.53
N PHE A 154 -1.34 -12.51 2.61
CA PHE A 154 -2.04 -12.43 1.34
C PHE A 154 -1.09 -12.37 0.14
N ASN A 155 -0.01 -13.16 0.17
CA ASN A 155 0.96 -13.29 -0.91
C ASN A 155 1.73 -12.01 -1.28
N VAL A 156 1.90 -11.07 -0.34
CA VAL A 156 2.65 -9.82 -0.54
C VAL A 156 3.92 -9.84 0.30
N SER A 157 5.09 -9.73 -0.31
CA SER A 157 6.42 -9.80 0.35
C SER A 157 6.78 -8.54 1.14
N GLN A 158 5.79 -7.95 1.82
CA GLN A 158 5.96 -6.73 2.60
C GLN A 158 5.21 -6.79 3.93
N LYS A 159 5.90 -6.53 5.03
CA LYS A 159 5.32 -6.37 6.38
C LYS A 159 4.50 -5.09 6.42
N ARG A 160 3.22 -5.20 6.09
CA ARG A 160 2.30 -4.07 6.00
C ARG A 160 0.96 -4.42 6.58
N GLU A 161 0.60 -3.76 7.68
CA GLU A 161 -0.70 -3.92 8.31
C GLU A 161 -1.58 -2.69 8.04
N ARG A 162 -2.82 -2.93 7.65
CA ARG A 162 -3.82 -1.89 7.38
C ARG A 162 -5.17 -2.26 7.97
N VAL A 163 -5.95 -1.25 8.30
CA VAL A 163 -7.36 -1.42 8.61
C VAL A 163 -8.18 -1.27 7.34
N PHE A 164 -9.13 -2.17 7.16
CA PHE A 164 -10.13 -2.11 6.11
C PHE A 164 -11.51 -2.03 6.74
N PHE A 165 -12.20 -0.93 6.52
CA PHE A 165 -13.61 -0.80 6.87
C PHE A 165 -14.41 -1.36 5.71
N ILE A 166 -15.03 -2.53 5.93
CA ILE A 166 -15.85 -3.20 4.92
C ILE A 166 -17.30 -3.04 5.32
N GLY A 167 -18.09 -2.38 4.48
CA GLY A 167 -19.50 -2.15 4.68
C GLY A 167 -20.33 -2.82 3.60
N ILE A 168 -21.37 -3.56 4.00
CA ILE A 168 -22.35 -4.19 3.10
C ILE A 168 -23.72 -3.63 3.41
N ARG A 169 -24.44 -3.22 2.36
CA ARG A 169 -25.79 -2.67 2.47
C ARG A 169 -26.75 -3.79 2.83
N GLY A 170 -27.55 -3.61 3.88
CA GLY A 170 -28.57 -4.58 4.30
C GLY A 170 -28.97 -4.41 5.78
N ASN A 171 -30.04 -5.10 6.17
CA ASN A 171 -30.63 -5.01 7.49
C ASN A 171 -29.93 -5.93 8.50
N GLY A 172 -28.71 -5.58 8.92
CA GLY A 172 -28.14 -6.12 10.14
C GLY A 172 -27.96 -7.63 10.15
N ASP A 173 -27.14 -8.21 9.23
CA ASP A 173 -26.72 -9.61 9.40
C ASP A 173 -25.91 -9.71 10.72
N PRO A 174 -26.42 -10.35 11.77
CA PRO A 174 -25.70 -10.49 13.04
C PRO A 174 -24.44 -11.34 12.92
N PHE A 175 -24.29 -12.08 11.83
CA PHE A 175 -23.13 -12.92 11.55
C PHE A 175 -22.16 -12.29 10.54
N PHE A 176 -22.38 -11.03 10.13
CA PHE A 176 -21.56 -10.37 9.11
C PHE A 176 -20.06 -10.42 9.43
N GLU A 177 -19.67 -10.02 10.63
CA GLU A 177 -18.26 -10.03 11.06
C GLU A 177 -17.66 -11.46 11.03
N TYR A 178 -18.41 -12.44 11.53
CA TYR A 178 -17.99 -13.86 11.53
C TYR A 178 -17.84 -14.40 10.11
N ASN A 179 -18.83 -14.16 9.26
CA ASN A 179 -18.82 -14.61 7.87
C ASN A 179 -17.67 -13.98 7.09
N MET A 180 -17.45 -12.68 7.25
CA MET A 180 -16.37 -11.95 6.60
C MET A 180 -15.00 -12.40 7.11
N SER A 181 -14.85 -12.64 8.42
CA SER A 181 -13.60 -13.16 9.00
C SER A 181 -13.24 -14.52 8.42
N ASN A 182 -14.19 -15.44 8.28
CA ASN A 182 -13.96 -16.73 7.66
C ASN A 182 -13.56 -16.62 6.19
N LEU A 183 -14.23 -15.73 5.44
CA LEU A 183 -13.88 -15.48 4.04
C LEU A 183 -12.46 -14.95 3.88
N LEU A 184 -12.03 -14.04 4.76
CA LEU A 184 -10.67 -13.50 4.75
C LEU A 184 -9.65 -14.57 5.13
N GLU A 185 -9.97 -15.44 6.11
CA GLU A 185 -9.10 -16.53 6.53
C GLU A 185 -8.87 -17.53 5.39
N ASP A 186 -9.93 -17.93 4.69
CA ASP A 186 -9.87 -18.86 3.55
C ASP A 186 -9.00 -18.33 2.38
N GLN A 187 -8.78 -17.01 2.29
CA GLN A 187 -7.95 -16.39 1.26
C GLN A 187 -6.49 -16.23 1.66
N LYS A 188 -6.12 -16.57 2.88
CA LYS A 188 -4.74 -16.43 3.33
C LYS A 188 -3.79 -17.29 2.52
N LYS A 189 -2.72 -16.68 2.06
CA LYS A 189 -1.62 -17.32 1.33
C LYS A 189 -0.31 -16.69 1.75
N LYS A 190 0.58 -17.49 2.32
CA LYS A 190 1.91 -17.04 2.72
C LYS A 190 2.66 -16.44 1.53
N ALA A 191 3.24 -15.26 1.72
CA ALA A 191 4.07 -14.61 0.70
C ALA A 191 5.43 -15.30 0.52
N PRO A 192 6.08 -15.21 -0.65
CA PRO A 192 7.50 -15.51 -0.80
C PRO A 192 8.34 -14.51 0.00
N ILE A 193 9.55 -14.89 0.40
CA ILE A 193 10.54 -13.94 0.93
C ILE A 193 11.08 -13.05 -0.21
N VAL A 194 11.73 -11.94 0.14
CA VAL A 194 12.21 -10.96 -0.85
C VAL A 194 13.20 -11.60 -1.84
N ARG A 195 14.09 -12.45 -1.37
CA ARG A 195 15.05 -13.19 -2.21
C ARG A 195 14.35 -13.97 -3.33
N ASP A 196 13.36 -14.77 -2.98
CA ASP A 196 12.63 -15.60 -3.95
C ASP A 196 11.84 -14.74 -4.94
N LEU A 197 11.23 -13.66 -4.44
CA LEU A 197 10.45 -12.73 -5.26
C LEU A 197 11.31 -12.01 -6.31
N LEU A 198 12.53 -11.61 -5.95
CA LEU A 198 13.41 -10.83 -6.80
C LEU A 198 14.36 -11.69 -7.66
N ALA A 199 14.49 -12.98 -7.37
CA ALA A 199 15.47 -13.87 -7.99
C ALA A 199 15.48 -13.79 -9.53
N SER A 200 14.32 -13.67 -10.16
CA SER A 200 14.21 -13.66 -11.63
C SER A 200 14.52 -12.29 -12.27
N LEU A 201 14.69 -11.21 -11.48
CA LEU A 201 15.03 -9.89 -12.03
C LEU A 201 16.53 -9.78 -12.38
N GLY A 202 17.41 -10.44 -11.63
CA GLY A 202 18.85 -10.29 -11.78
C GLY A 202 19.39 -8.92 -11.33
N LYS A 203 20.70 -8.72 -11.51
CA LYS A 203 21.40 -7.51 -11.08
C LYS A 203 20.82 -6.24 -11.73
N ALA A 204 20.90 -5.11 -11.01
CA ALA A 204 20.51 -3.82 -11.54
C ALA A 204 21.30 -3.43 -12.79
N GLY A 205 20.62 -2.81 -13.76
CA GLY A 205 21.20 -2.44 -15.05
C GLY A 205 21.17 -3.54 -16.11
N THR A 206 20.61 -4.72 -15.83
CA THR A 206 20.37 -5.79 -16.83
C THR A 206 19.02 -5.57 -17.54
N ASP A 207 18.79 -6.29 -18.64
CA ASP A 207 17.55 -6.19 -19.43
C ASP A 207 16.29 -6.44 -18.59
N MET A 208 16.36 -7.39 -17.65
CA MET A 208 15.23 -7.72 -16.77
C MET A 208 15.06 -6.72 -15.63
N ASN A 209 16.12 -5.98 -15.24
CA ASN A 209 16.16 -5.00 -14.16
C ASN A 209 16.89 -3.73 -14.62
N PRO A 210 16.37 -2.99 -15.65
CA PRO A 210 17.11 -1.95 -16.34
C PRO A 210 17.35 -0.68 -15.53
N ASN A 211 16.61 -0.47 -14.45
CA ASN A 211 16.71 0.73 -13.64
C ASN A 211 17.93 0.66 -12.71
N THR A 212 18.55 1.82 -12.47
CA THR A 212 19.59 2.01 -11.46
C THR A 212 19.31 3.26 -10.65
N CYS A 213 19.60 3.22 -9.36
CA CYS A 213 19.56 4.40 -8.50
C CYS A 213 20.99 4.84 -8.17
N THR A 214 21.33 6.08 -8.50
CA THR A 214 22.68 6.64 -8.30
C THR A 214 22.87 7.31 -6.93
N ALA A 215 21.83 7.32 -6.06
CA ALA A 215 21.94 7.91 -4.75
C ALA A 215 22.88 7.10 -3.84
N LYS A 216 23.96 7.74 -3.42
CA LYS A 216 24.99 7.13 -2.57
C LYS A 216 24.43 6.68 -1.23
N ILE A 217 25.03 5.65 -0.68
CA ILE A 217 24.80 5.17 0.69
C ILE A 217 26.04 5.54 1.48
N THR A 218 25.87 6.28 2.57
CA THR A 218 26.98 6.72 3.44
C THR A 218 26.69 6.32 4.88
N PHE A 219 27.75 6.10 5.67
CA PHE A 219 27.61 5.75 7.08
C PHE A 219 27.29 6.96 7.95
N ALA A 220 26.55 6.74 9.02
CA ALA A 220 26.27 7.74 10.04
C ALA A 220 27.41 7.78 11.05
N THR A 221 27.91 8.97 11.38
CA THR A 221 28.94 9.16 12.43
C THR A 221 28.41 8.93 13.85
N HIS A 222 27.08 9.07 14.03
CA HIS A 222 26.40 8.83 15.30
C HIS A 222 25.27 7.81 15.09
N PRO A 223 25.59 6.52 14.94
CA PRO A 223 24.60 5.49 14.63
C PRO A 223 23.64 5.26 15.79
N ILE A 224 22.34 5.12 15.46
CA ILE A 224 21.34 4.65 16.41
C ILE A 224 21.18 3.15 16.23
N MET A 225 21.75 2.39 17.15
CA MET A 225 21.74 0.93 17.09
C MET A 225 20.40 0.34 17.55
N ARG A 226 20.02 -0.78 16.96
CA ARG A 226 18.88 -1.62 17.35
C ARG A 226 19.33 -3.07 17.37
N LYS A 227 18.55 -3.94 18.00
CA LYS A 227 18.86 -5.38 18.06
C LYS A 227 18.97 -6.03 16.67
N SER A 228 18.10 -5.63 15.74
CA SER A 228 18.12 -6.13 14.36
C SER A 228 19.03 -5.27 13.48
N PRO A 229 19.89 -5.86 12.63
CA PRO A 229 20.72 -5.15 11.66
C PRO A 229 19.89 -4.38 10.60
N TYR A 230 18.62 -4.69 10.45
CA TYR A 230 17.73 -4.05 9.48
C TYR A 230 16.84 -2.94 10.09
N ALA A 231 16.97 -2.66 11.38
CA ALA A 231 16.12 -1.71 12.11
C ALA A 231 16.85 -0.46 12.64
N GLY A 232 18.19 -0.47 12.70
CA GLY A 232 19.00 0.64 13.19
C GLY A 232 19.12 1.81 12.21
N MET A 233 19.65 2.94 12.69
CA MET A 233 19.95 4.13 11.89
C MET A 233 21.45 4.38 11.89
N TYR A 234 22.19 3.53 11.20
CA TYR A 234 23.66 3.61 11.07
C TYR A 234 24.12 3.90 9.63
N PHE A 235 23.18 4.21 8.77
CA PHE A 235 23.38 4.84 7.45
C PHE A 235 22.68 6.20 7.40
N ASN A 236 23.25 7.14 6.65
CA ASN A 236 22.61 8.42 6.42
C ASN A 236 21.38 8.32 5.52
N GLY A 237 20.46 9.26 5.69
CA GLY A 237 19.18 9.24 4.99
C GLY A 237 18.12 8.39 5.70
N GLN A 238 16.97 8.22 5.05
CA GLN A 238 15.82 7.47 5.59
C GLN A 238 15.67 6.06 5.02
N GLY A 239 16.38 5.73 3.93
CA GLY A 239 16.40 4.39 3.36
C GLY A 239 17.06 3.40 4.31
N ARG A 240 16.42 2.27 4.53
CA ARG A 240 16.91 1.21 5.42
C ARG A 240 17.33 -0.01 4.60
N PRO A 241 18.27 -0.82 5.10
CA PRO A 241 18.56 -2.09 4.47
C PRO A 241 17.34 -3.02 4.51
N ILE A 242 17.17 -3.81 3.48
CA ILE A 242 16.13 -4.84 3.41
C ILE A 242 16.74 -6.19 3.75
N ASN A 243 16.13 -6.90 4.67
CA ASN A 243 16.43 -8.31 4.88
C ASN A 243 15.81 -9.11 3.73
N ILE A 244 16.66 -9.63 2.84
CA ILE A 244 16.18 -10.39 1.67
C ILE A 244 15.73 -11.81 2.04
N ASP A 245 16.14 -12.35 3.17
CA ASP A 245 15.72 -13.65 3.69
C ASP A 245 14.45 -13.58 4.56
N ASP A 246 13.76 -12.45 4.49
CA ASP A 246 12.50 -12.19 5.17
C ASP A 246 11.59 -11.36 4.25
N TYR A 247 10.49 -10.86 4.76
CA TYR A 247 9.63 -9.89 4.07
C TYR A 247 10.19 -8.48 4.18
N ALA A 248 10.07 -7.68 3.15
CA ALA A 248 10.46 -6.28 3.17
C ALA A 248 9.67 -5.52 4.26
N ASN A 249 10.32 -4.56 4.90
CA ASN A 249 9.60 -3.58 5.69
C ASN A 249 8.69 -2.72 4.78
N THR A 250 7.68 -2.07 5.36
CA THR A 250 6.82 -1.13 4.60
C THR A 250 7.68 -0.11 3.87
N LEU A 251 7.62 -0.11 2.53
CA LEU A 251 8.32 0.87 1.71
C LEU A 251 7.73 2.27 2.01
N PRO A 252 8.58 3.28 2.28
CA PRO A 252 8.08 4.61 2.65
C PRO A 252 7.47 5.33 1.46
N ALA A 253 6.38 6.06 1.69
CA ALA A 253 5.73 6.91 0.69
C ALA A 253 6.64 8.01 0.10
N SER A 254 7.70 8.34 0.81
CA SER A 254 8.70 9.33 0.40
C SER A 254 9.94 8.70 -0.23
N MET A 255 9.87 7.43 -0.71
CA MET A 255 10.99 6.78 -1.38
C MET A 255 11.49 7.64 -2.53
N GLY A 256 12.79 7.72 -2.66
CA GLY A 256 13.48 8.53 -3.65
C GLY A 256 14.84 8.99 -3.11
N GLY A 257 15.88 8.95 -3.93
CA GLY A 257 17.23 9.30 -3.51
C GLY A 257 17.66 8.57 -2.23
N ASN A 258 18.11 9.34 -1.22
CA ASN A 258 18.58 8.79 0.07
C ASN A 258 17.48 8.16 0.94
N LYS A 259 16.21 8.27 0.55
CA LYS A 259 15.09 7.62 1.25
C LYS A 259 14.75 6.25 0.67
N THR A 260 15.31 5.89 -0.49
CA THR A 260 15.13 4.59 -1.10
C THR A 260 15.79 3.51 -0.24
N PRO A 261 15.07 2.45 0.16
CA PRO A 261 15.68 1.27 0.77
C PRO A 261 16.77 0.67 -0.11
N PHE A 262 17.62 -0.16 0.46
CA PHE A 262 18.75 -0.73 -0.26
C PHE A 262 18.98 -2.19 0.10
N VAL A 263 19.72 -2.88 -0.75
CA VAL A 263 20.07 -4.29 -0.61
C VAL A 263 21.56 -4.49 -0.83
N ASP A 264 22.07 -5.60 -0.37
CA ASP A 264 23.38 -6.12 -0.74
C ASP A 264 23.22 -6.95 -2.02
N GLU A 265 23.69 -6.44 -3.16
CA GLU A 265 23.52 -7.08 -4.46
C GLU A 265 24.30 -8.37 -4.59
N GLU A 266 25.49 -8.46 -3.98
CA GLU A 266 26.30 -9.69 -4.01
C GLU A 266 25.71 -10.78 -3.11
N TYR A 267 24.96 -10.43 -2.07
CA TYR A 267 24.21 -11.38 -1.28
C TYR A 267 22.88 -11.79 -1.92
N LEU A 268 22.27 -10.90 -2.72
CA LEU A 268 21.02 -11.19 -3.41
C LEU A 268 21.23 -11.98 -4.70
N TYR A 269 22.21 -11.60 -5.53
CA TYR A 269 22.42 -12.13 -6.89
C TYR A 269 23.83 -12.68 -7.15
N GLY A 270 24.72 -12.62 -6.18
CA GLY A 270 26.12 -13.07 -6.29
C GLY A 270 26.42 -14.26 -5.41
N ASP A 271 27.70 -14.42 -5.10
CA ASP A 271 28.24 -15.56 -4.36
C ASP A 271 28.52 -15.25 -2.88
N ALA A 272 28.08 -14.10 -2.36
CA ALA A 272 28.30 -13.76 -0.95
C ALA A 272 27.50 -14.69 -0.04
N SER A 273 28.17 -15.28 0.95
CA SER A 273 27.56 -16.18 1.92
C SER A 273 26.80 -15.45 3.03
N GLU A 274 27.04 -14.14 3.22
CA GLU A 274 26.44 -13.31 4.27
C GLU A 274 26.17 -11.90 3.75
N ASP A 275 25.05 -11.33 4.22
CA ASP A 275 24.73 -9.91 4.00
C ASP A 275 25.75 -9.02 4.72
N TRP A 276 26.42 -8.16 3.98
CA TRP A 276 27.41 -7.22 4.48
C TRP A 276 26.88 -6.35 5.63
N VAL A 277 25.61 -6.00 5.60
CA VAL A 277 24.92 -5.21 6.62
C VAL A 277 24.96 -5.91 7.98
N VAL A 278 24.87 -7.24 8.02
CA VAL A 278 24.92 -8.03 9.27
C VAL A 278 26.30 -7.95 9.88
N ALA A 279 27.37 -8.13 9.09
CA ALA A 279 28.75 -8.05 9.56
C ALA A 279 29.09 -6.64 10.07
N TYR A 280 28.69 -5.59 9.32
CA TYR A 280 28.90 -4.20 9.73
C TYR A 280 28.17 -3.85 11.02
N HIS A 281 26.90 -4.24 11.15
CA HIS A 281 26.11 -4.05 12.36
C HIS A 281 26.76 -4.73 13.57
N LYS A 282 27.25 -5.97 13.40
CA LYS A 282 27.95 -6.70 14.46
C LYS A 282 29.21 -5.95 14.92
N GLY A 283 30.04 -5.49 13.96
CA GLY A 283 31.26 -4.73 14.29
C GLY A 283 31.00 -3.42 15.02
N LEU A 284 29.89 -2.73 14.70
CA LEU A 284 29.43 -1.55 15.45
C LEU A 284 28.96 -1.92 16.87
N MET A 285 28.26 -3.06 17.03
CA MET A 285 27.74 -3.50 18.33
C MET A 285 28.82 -3.99 19.30
N ASP A 286 29.84 -4.66 18.78
CA ASP A 286 30.97 -5.18 19.60
C ASP A 286 32.16 -4.19 19.71
N GLY A 287 32.08 -3.03 19.02
CA GLY A 287 33.08 -1.97 19.08
C GLY A 287 34.33 -2.23 18.24
N THR A 288 34.36 -3.25 17.40
CA THR A 288 35.46 -3.53 16.46
C THR A 288 35.47 -2.58 15.26
N ILE A 289 34.34 -1.94 14.97
CA ILE A 289 34.21 -0.88 13.97
C ILE A 289 33.88 0.44 14.67
N VAL A 290 34.67 1.48 14.38
CA VAL A 290 34.39 2.85 14.78
C VAL A 290 33.59 3.54 13.67
N PRO A 291 32.43 4.15 13.99
CA PRO A 291 31.62 4.81 12.96
C PRO A 291 32.31 6.07 12.43
N GLU A 292 32.56 6.11 11.14
CA GLU A 292 33.13 7.25 10.41
C GLU A 292 32.26 7.60 9.20
N PHE A 293 32.34 8.87 8.74
CA PHE A 293 31.63 9.27 7.53
C PHE A 293 32.40 8.78 6.30
N GLU A 294 31.90 7.69 5.73
CA GLU A 294 32.44 7.10 4.50
C GLU A 294 31.30 6.66 3.58
N GLU A 295 31.61 6.44 2.32
CA GLU A 295 30.72 5.78 1.37
C GLU A 295 30.69 4.29 1.61
N ALA A 296 29.51 3.71 1.67
CA ALA A 296 29.33 2.28 1.83
C ALA A 296 29.88 1.50 0.61
N PRO A 297 30.29 0.22 0.79
CA PRO A 297 30.76 -0.59 -0.31
C PRO A 297 29.79 -0.65 -1.49
N SER A 298 30.29 -0.70 -2.72
CA SER A 298 29.51 -0.67 -3.96
C SER A 298 28.54 -1.86 -4.12
N ARG A 299 28.73 -2.94 -3.35
CA ARG A 299 27.77 -4.04 -3.26
C ARG A 299 26.44 -3.64 -2.61
N LEU A 300 26.45 -2.57 -1.81
CA LEU A 300 25.20 -1.99 -1.25
C LEU A 300 24.64 -0.98 -2.24
N ARG A 301 23.47 -1.24 -2.78
CA ARG A 301 22.77 -0.34 -3.69
C ARG A 301 21.31 -0.14 -3.34
N ARG A 302 20.78 1.00 -3.72
CA ARG A 302 19.37 1.30 -3.59
C ARG A 302 18.53 0.35 -4.44
N LEU A 303 17.32 0.03 -3.97
CA LEU A 303 16.35 -0.72 -4.77
C LEU A 303 16.12 -0.03 -6.12
N THR A 304 15.96 -0.85 -7.14
CA THR A 304 15.44 -0.38 -8.41
C THR A 304 13.93 -0.15 -8.33
N ILE A 305 13.38 0.62 -9.25
CA ILE A 305 11.93 0.81 -9.36
C ILE A 305 11.27 -0.56 -9.57
N LYS A 306 11.83 -1.42 -10.42
CA LYS A 306 11.26 -2.72 -10.75
C LYS A 306 11.24 -3.69 -9.56
N GLU A 307 12.26 -3.67 -8.72
CA GLU A 307 12.29 -4.43 -7.46
C GLU A 307 11.21 -3.95 -6.49
N ALA A 308 11.06 -2.63 -6.33
CA ALA A 308 10.04 -2.06 -5.47
C ALA A 308 8.62 -2.34 -6.02
N VAL A 309 8.41 -2.29 -7.34
CA VAL A 309 7.17 -2.68 -8.04
C VAL A 309 6.77 -4.11 -7.68
N ARG A 310 7.71 -5.05 -7.78
CA ARG A 310 7.46 -6.46 -7.43
C ARG A 310 7.16 -6.67 -5.96
N ILE A 311 7.91 -6.02 -5.04
CA ILE A 311 7.64 -6.09 -3.60
C ILE A 311 6.21 -5.62 -3.29
N GLN A 312 5.68 -4.70 -4.09
CA GLN A 312 4.32 -4.18 -3.96
C GLN A 312 3.31 -4.89 -4.86
N THR A 313 3.73 -5.94 -5.58
CA THR A 313 2.91 -6.83 -6.41
C THR A 313 2.15 -6.17 -7.57
N PHE A 314 2.63 -5.03 -8.07
CA PHE A 314 2.17 -4.50 -9.35
C PHE A 314 2.56 -5.42 -10.50
N PRO A 315 1.85 -5.37 -11.64
CA PRO A 315 2.27 -6.02 -12.86
C PRO A 315 3.68 -5.58 -13.29
N ASP A 316 4.46 -6.48 -13.86
CA ASP A 316 5.83 -6.17 -14.31
C ASP A 316 5.87 -5.15 -15.47
N ASP A 317 4.78 -5.02 -16.21
CA ASP A 317 4.54 -4.08 -17.31
C ASP A 317 3.85 -2.78 -16.90
N TYR A 318 3.60 -2.57 -15.60
CA TYR A 318 2.94 -1.38 -15.10
C TYR A 318 3.80 -0.13 -15.34
N VAL A 319 3.23 0.85 -16.04
CA VAL A 319 3.92 2.07 -16.46
C VAL A 319 3.75 3.18 -15.41
N PHE A 320 4.85 3.68 -14.85
CA PHE A 320 4.85 4.81 -13.93
C PHE A 320 5.23 6.10 -14.66
N CYS A 321 4.40 7.14 -14.57
CA CYS A 321 4.59 8.44 -15.19
C CYS A 321 5.22 9.45 -14.22
N GLY A 322 6.07 10.35 -14.75
CA GLY A 322 6.75 11.41 -14.00
C GLY A 322 8.24 11.51 -14.32
N ASN A 323 8.93 12.53 -13.80
CA ASN A 323 10.39 12.58 -13.84
C ASN A 323 10.99 11.65 -12.78
N LYS A 324 12.29 11.25 -12.90
CA LYS A 324 12.92 10.26 -12.03
C LYS A 324 12.63 10.46 -10.53
N GLY A 325 12.74 11.68 -9.99
CA GLY A 325 12.46 11.95 -8.58
C GLY A 325 10.96 11.94 -8.23
N ARG A 326 10.07 12.10 -9.21
CA ARG A 326 8.61 12.06 -9.05
C ARG A 326 8.02 10.70 -9.40
N ILE A 327 8.67 9.89 -10.25
CA ILE A 327 8.31 8.48 -10.42
C ILE A 327 8.47 7.78 -9.08
N ASP A 328 9.58 8.02 -8.38
CA ASP A 328 9.78 7.51 -7.03
C ASP A 328 8.70 8.01 -6.05
N GLN A 329 8.20 9.24 -6.22
CA GLN A 329 7.12 9.82 -5.42
C GLN A 329 5.72 9.34 -5.84
N CYS A 330 5.46 9.16 -7.14
CA CYS A 330 4.19 8.60 -7.64
C CYS A 330 4.06 7.13 -7.30
N PHE A 331 5.18 6.42 -7.26
CA PHE A 331 5.24 5.02 -6.96
C PHE A 331 4.77 4.69 -5.53
N LEU A 332 4.98 5.57 -4.57
CA LEU A 332 4.92 5.20 -3.16
C LEU A 332 3.77 5.76 -2.33
N PRO A 333 3.33 7.01 -2.47
CA PRO A 333 2.17 7.48 -1.72
C PRO A 333 0.91 6.68 -2.03
N PHE A 334 0.82 6.15 -3.26
CA PHE A 334 -0.38 5.58 -3.87
C PHE A 334 -0.35 4.06 -4.00
N CYS A 335 0.85 3.45 -3.97
CA CYS A 335 1.01 2.01 -3.85
C CYS A 335 0.71 1.49 -2.46
N GLN A 336 0.53 2.36 -1.48
CA GLN A 336 0.41 1.97 -0.08
C GLN A 336 -0.85 1.17 0.25
N THR A 337 -1.86 1.20 -0.62
CA THR A 337 -3.19 0.80 -0.24
C THR A 337 -3.65 -0.55 -0.79
N SER A 338 -3.08 -1.01 -1.89
CA SER A 338 -3.88 -1.66 -2.87
C SER A 338 -3.73 -3.15 -3.00
N VAL A 339 -2.58 -3.65 -2.69
CA VAL A 339 -2.23 -5.00 -3.13
C VAL A 339 -2.73 -6.07 -2.19
N THR A 340 -2.96 -5.73 -0.93
CA THR A 340 -3.41 -6.71 0.07
C THR A 340 -4.81 -7.26 -0.25
N LEU A 341 -5.75 -6.40 -0.67
CA LEU A 341 -7.08 -6.86 -1.08
C LEU A 341 -7.10 -7.48 -2.50
N ALA A 342 -6.17 -7.09 -3.36
CA ALA A 342 -6.06 -7.60 -4.72
C ALA A 342 -5.75 -9.08 -4.81
N HIS A 343 -5.02 -9.61 -3.83
CA HIS A 343 -4.73 -11.04 -3.74
C HIS A 343 -5.80 -11.82 -2.97
N ILE A 344 -6.63 -11.13 -2.20
CA ILE A 344 -7.86 -11.73 -1.71
C ILE A 344 -8.76 -11.87 -2.94
N ARG A 345 -8.96 -13.10 -3.43
CA ARG A 345 -9.96 -13.40 -4.47
C ARG A 345 -11.36 -13.09 -3.93
N ILE A 346 -11.62 -11.81 -3.69
CA ILE A 346 -12.93 -11.31 -3.29
C ILE A 346 -13.96 -11.60 -4.41
N HIS A 347 -13.49 -11.86 -5.65
CA HIS A 347 -14.34 -12.13 -6.80
C HIS A 347 -15.35 -13.28 -6.56
N ASP A 348 -14.87 -14.46 -6.16
CA ASP A 348 -15.77 -15.61 -5.97
C ASP A 348 -16.69 -15.42 -4.75
N HIS A 349 -16.34 -14.48 -3.87
CA HIS A 349 -17.06 -14.21 -2.63
C HIS A 349 -17.75 -12.85 -2.61
N LEU A 350 -17.26 -11.80 -3.28
CA LEU A 350 -18.09 -10.63 -3.59
C LEU A 350 -19.26 -11.02 -4.48
N HIS A 351 -19.10 -11.95 -5.43
CA HIS A 351 -20.25 -12.59 -6.06
C HIS A 351 -21.15 -13.25 -5.01
N LYS A 352 -20.63 -14.02 -4.08
CA LYS A 352 -21.42 -14.63 -2.99
C LYS A 352 -21.94 -13.59 -1.99
N ILE A 353 -21.14 -12.58 -1.61
CA ILE A 353 -21.52 -11.51 -0.68
C ILE A 353 -22.48 -10.53 -1.37
N VAL A 354 -22.21 -10.17 -2.64
CA VAL A 354 -23.02 -9.23 -3.42
C VAL A 354 -24.27 -9.89 -4.01
N PHE A 355 -24.30 -11.22 -4.20
CA PHE A 355 -25.45 -11.96 -4.73
C PHE A 355 -26.15 -12.87 -3.70
N ALA A 356 -25.64 -13.02 -2.49
CA ALA A 356 -26.35 -13.71 -1.41
C ALA A 356 -27.30 -12.79 -0.62
N LEU A 357 -27.41 -11.53 -1.02
CA LEU A 357 -28.41 -10.54 -0.60
C LEU A 357 -29.31 -10.17 -1.78
#